data_8a8c8ba9810955da169e04903872e56e
#
_entry.id   8a8c8ba9810955da169e04903872e56e
#
_cell.length_a   1.000
_cell.length_b   1.000
_cell.length_c   1.000
_cell.angle_alpha   90.00
_cell.angle_beta   90.00
_cell.angle_gamma   90.00
#
_symmetry.space_group_name_H-M   'P 1'
#
loop_
_entity.id
_entity.type
_entity.pdbx_description
1 polymer ?
#
loop_
_entity_poly.entity_id
_entity_poly.type
_entity_poly.pdbx_seq_one_letter_code
_entity_poly.pdbx_strand_id
1 'polypeptide(L)'
;VSLSPGNREIEIKLRAPDPESASELLLTSGFSIQCERLHETNVLYDTADRKLREAGQMLRLRDAGRRSLLTFKGPGIPGRHKSREELELDLSSARTFEQILSRLGFEPTFRYEKYRTEFGRDDSPGAVTLDETPIGTFLELEGDPQWIDDTAAGLGFREEDYITSSYGRLYLEWCAEQKRLPGNMTWADAGA
;
A
#
# COMPACT_ATOMS: atom_id res chain seq x y z
N VAL A 1 -21.46 -15.85 2.20
CA VAL A 1 -21.31 -15.23 0.88
C VAL A 1 -19.98 -15.71 0.36
N SER A 2 -19.98 -16.53 -0.71
CA SER A 2 -18.76 -16.99 -1.38
C SER A 2 -18.19 -15.80 -2.15
N LEU A 3 -16.97 -15.41 -1.82
CA LEU A 3 -16.27 -14.31 -2.49
C LEU A 3 -15.90 -14.75 -3.92
N SER A 4 -16.10 -13.86 -4.87
CA SER A 4 -15.65 -14.08 -6.24
C SER A 4 -14.11 -14.12 -6.27
N PRO A 5 -13.49 -15.01 -7.11
CA PRO A 5 -12.03 -15.13 -7.18
C PRO A 5 -11.28 -13.84 -7.57
N GLY A 6 -11.99 -12.83 -8.09
CA GLY A 6 -11.41 -11.56 -8.55
C GLY A 6 -11.18 -10.48 -7.50
N ASN A 7 -11.55 -10.69 -6.22
CA ASN A 7 -11.44 -9.68 -5.17
C ASN A 7 -10.34 -10.00 -4.15
N ARG A 8 -9.33 -10.74 -4.55
CA ARG A 8 -8.25 -11.14 -3.66
C ARG A 8 -6.94 -10.50 -4.08
N GLU A 9 -6.42 -9.62 -3.24
CA GLU A 9 -5.08 -9.05 -3.35
C GLU A 9 -4.05 -10.03 -2.77
N ILE A 10 -2.96 -10.26 -3.50
CA ILE A 10 -1.78 -10.97 -3.02
C ILE A 10 -0.57 -10.09 -3.30
N GLU A 11 0.16 -9.70 -2.26
CA GLU A 11 1.27 -8.75 -2.34
C GLU A 11 2.43 -9.12 -1.43
N ILE A 12 3.62 -8.63 -1.79
CA ILE A 12 4.77 -8.45 -0.90
C ILE A 12 5.32 -7.03 -1.07
N LYS A 13 6.08 -6.59 -0.08
CA LYS A 13 6.95 -5.41 -0.18
C LYS A 13 8.41 -5.83 -0.09
N LEU A 14 9.26 -5.10 -0.76
CA LEU A 14 10.72 -5.23 -0.71
C LEU A 14 11.30 -3.87 -0.38
N ARG A 15 12.28 -3.80 0.51
CA ARG A 15 12.94 -2.52 0.81
C ARG A 15 13.97 -2.22 -0.26
N ALA A 16 13.90 -1.03 -0.85
CA ALA A 16 14.89 -0.52 -1.78
C ALA A 16 15.78 0.55 -1.12
N PRO A 17 17.04 0.72 -1.55
CA PRO A 17 17.95 1.70 -0.95
C PRO A 17 17.48 3.15 -1.20
N ASP A 18 17.06 3.45 -2.41
CA ASP A 18 16.58 4.75 -2.86
C ASP A 18 15.70 4.61 -4.12
N PRO A 19 14.92 5.67 -4.48
CA PRO A 19 14.02 5.60 -5.63
C PRO A 19 14.73 5.47 -6.99
N GLU A 20 15.90 6.10 -7.14
CA GLU A 20 16.62 6.13 -8.41
C GLU A 20 17.17 4.73 -8.73
N SER A 21 17.87 4.12 -7.77
CA SER A 21 18.38 2.74 -7.89
C SER A 21 17.25 1.73 -8.12
N ALA A 22 16.11 1.89 -7.42
CA ALA A 22 14.97 1.02 -7.60
C ALA A 22 14.34 1.14 -9.00
N SER A 23 14.20 2.35 -9.50
CA SER A 23 13.69 2.61 -10.84
C SER A 23 14.63 2.04 -11.92
N GLU A 24 15.94 2.25 -11.79
CA GLU A 24 16.94 1.71 -12.70
C GLU A 24 16.93 0.17 -12.71
N LEU A 25 16.84 -0.45 -11.54
CA LEU A 25 16.73 -1.90 -11.41
C LEU A 25 15.50 -2.44 -12.18
N LEU A 26 14.34 -1.81 -12.02
CA LEU A 26 13.13 -2.23 -12.72
C LEU A 26 13.26 -2.06 -14.24
N LEU A 27 13.74 -0.91 -14.71
CA LEU A 27 13.90 -0.63 -16.12
C LEU A 27 14.89 -1.60 -16.78
N THR A 28 16.03 -1.89 -16.14
CA THR A 28 17.02 -2.85 -16.64
C THR A 28 16.53 -4.29 -16.58
N SER A 29 15.57 -4.59 -15.71
CA SER A 29 14.89 -5.90 -15.62
C SER A 29 13.72 -6.05 -16.60
N GLY A 30 13.53 -5.09 -17.52
CA GLY A 30 12.55 -5.17 -18.60
C GLY A 30 11.14 -4.70 -18.21
N PHE A 31 11.00 -4.00 -17.09
CA PHE A 31 9.77 -3.28 -16.76
C PHE A 31 9.75 -1.91 -17.46
N SER A 32 8.55 -1.39 -17.70
CA SER A 32 8.33 -0.04 -18.22
C SER A 32 7.36 0.72 -17.32
N ILE A 33 7.51 2.05 -17.26
CA ILE A 33 6.61 2.91 -16.49
C ILE A 33 5.22 2.88 -17.14
N GLN A 34 4.21 2.48 -16.38
CA GLN A 34 2.80 2.47 -16.77
C GLN A 34 2.06 3.70 -16.25
N CYS A 35 2.42 4.16 -15.04
CA CYS A 35 1.94 5.40 -14.46
C CYS A 35 3.11 6.16 -13.88
N GLU A 36 3.26 7.42 -14.31
CA GLU A 36 4.31 8.32 -13.81
C GLU A 36 4.15 8.61 -12.33
N ARG A 37 5.25 9.03 -11.71
CA ARG A 37 5.34 9.38 -10.29
C ARG A 37 4.21 10.31 -9.85
N LEU A 38 3.34 9.81 -8.99
CA LEU A 38 2.15 10.51 -8.50
C LEU A 38 2.17 10.60 -6.98
N HIS A 39 1.85 11.78 -6.43
CA HIS A 39 1.64 11.94 -4.99
C HIS A 39 0.28 11.35 -4.60
N GLU A 40 0.29 10.48 -3.61
CA GLU A 40 -0.91 9.91 -2.99
C GLU A 40 -1.02 10.34 -1.54
N THR A 41 -2.21 10.79 -1.17
CA THR A 41 -2.60 10.96 0.23
C THR A 41 -3.61 9.90 0.61
N ASN A 42 -3.44 9.30 1.76
CA ASN A 42 -4.26 8.19 2.23
C ASN A 42 -4.76 8.48 3.64
N VAL A 43 -6.04 8.26 3.88
CA VAL A 43 -6.67 8.40 5.20
C VAL A 43 -7.35 7.09 5.56
N LEU A 44 -6.97 6.53 6.69
CA LEU A 44 -7.66 5.37 7.25
C LEU A 44 -8.79 5.84 8.17
N TYR A 45 -9.94 5.21 8.02
CA TYR A 45 -11.13 5.46 8.82
C TYR A 45 -11.46 4.26 9.69
N ASP A 46 -11.93 4.53 10.91
CA ASP A 46 -12.42 3.52 11.83
C ASP A 46 -13.47 4.14 12.75
N THR A 47 -14.18 3.32 13.49
CA THR A 47 -15.04 3.77 14.59
C THR A 47 -14.20 4.20 15.80
N ALA A 48 -14.76 4.98 16.71
CA ALA A 48 -14.05 5.44 17.91
C ALA A 48 -13.51 4.27 18.76
N ASP A 49 -14.21 3.14 18.77
CA ASP A 49 -13.83 1.89 19.46
C ASP A 49 -12.97 0.93 18.59
N ARG A 50 -12.48 1.39 17.43
CA ARG A 50 -11.50 0.68 16.57
C ARG A 50 -11.94 -0.68 16.05
N LYS A 51 -13.24 -0.84 15.74
CA LYS A 51 -13.82 -2.10 15.29
C LYS A 51 -13.19 -2.71 14.06
N LEU A 52 -12.85 -1.88 13.05
CA LEU A 52 -12.22 -2.39 11.84
C LEU A 52 -10.81 -2.92 12.15
N ARG A 53 -10.04 -2.17 12.92
CA ARG A 53 -8.69 -2.58 13.33
C ARG A 53 -8.71 -3.86 14.16
N GLU A 54 -9.63 -3.98 15.10
CA GLU A 54 -9.79 -5.19 15.92
C GLU A 54 -10.21 -6.41 15.10
N ALA A 55 -11.01 -6.20 14.05
CA ALA A 55 -11.39 -7.23 13.10
C ALA A 55 -10.31 -7.52 12.03
N GLY A 56 -9.14 -6.86 12.09
CA GLY A 56 -8.10 -6.98 11.07
C GLY A 56 -8.47 -6.37 9.71
N GLN A 57 -9.49 -5.52 9.70
CA GLN A 57 -10.03 -4.85 8.51
C GLN A 57 -9.45 -3.45 8.35
N MET A 58 -9.61 -2.86 7.17
CA MET A 58 -9.18 -1.49 6.87
C MET A 58 -10.16 -0.83 5.92
N LEU A 59 -10.51 0.41 6.21
CA LEU A 59 -11.23 1.31 5.31
C LEU A 59 -10.34 2.50 5.00
N ARG A 60 -10.02 2.71 3.72
CA ARG A 60 -9.10 3.75 3.25
C ARG A 60 -9.77 4.65 2.22
N LEU A 61 -9.62 5.93 2.40
CA LEU A 61 -9.85 6.92 1.36
C LEU A 61 -8.49 7.39 0.82
N ARG A 62 -8.27 7.25 -0.49
CA ARG A 62 -7.07 7.66 -1.19
C ARG A 62 -7.38 8.77 -2.16
N ASP A 63 -6.59 9.83 -2.13
CA ASP A 63 -6.51 10.82 -3.21
C ASP A 63 -5.20 10.63 -3.98
N ALA A 64 -5.32 10.44 -5.29
CA ALA A 64 -4.24 10.22 -6.23
C ALA A 64 -4.45 11.15 -7.46
N GLY A 65 -4.00 12.39 -7.34
CA GLY A 65 -4.15 13.40 -8.38
C GLY A 65 -5.61 13.77 -8.66
N ARG A 66 -6.20 13.20 -9.72
CA ARG A 66 -7.59 13.48 -10.11
C ARG A 66 -8.57 12.38 -9.70
N ARG A 67 -8.07 11.29 -9.11
CA ARG A 67 -8.90 10.16 -8.69
C ARG A 67 -8.95 10.08 -7.18
N SER A 68 -10.15 9.84 -6.66
CA SER A 68 -10.36 9.49 -5.26
C SER A 68 -10.91 8.08 -5.20
N LEU A 69 -10.30 7.22 -4.39
CA LEU A 69 -10.61 5.81 -4.27
C LEU A 69 -11.00 5.49 -2.84
N LEU A 70 -12.11 4.79 -2.68
CA LEU A 70 -12.44 4.11 -1.44
C LEU A 70 -11.96 2.66 -1.55
N THR A 71 -11.20 2.21 -0.57
CA THR A 71 -10.75 0.81 -0.49
C THR A 71 -11.19 0.22 0.83
N PHE A 72 -11.85 -0.92 0.78
CA PHE A 72 -12.04 -1.82 1.94
C PHE A 72 -11.11 -3.01 1.78
N LYS A 73 -10.39 -3.35 2.86
CA LYS A 73 -9.54 -4.55 2.90
C LYS A 73 -9.97 -5.42 4.07
N GLY A 74 -10.23 -6.68 3.79
CA GLY A 74 -10.58 -7.72 4.76
C GLY A 74 -9.38 -8.13 5.64
N PRO A 75 -9.60 -9.06 6.60
CA PRO A 75 -8.53 -9.61 7.41
C PRO A 75 -7.46 -10.29 6.55
N GLY A 76 -6.19 -10.03 6.89
CA GLY A 76 -5.08 -10.69 6.23
C GLY A 76 -5.00 -12.17 6.55
N ILE A 77 -4.70 -12.98 5.55
CA ILE A 77 -4.39 -14.39 5.72
C ILE A 77 -2.87 -14.49 5.90
N PRO A 78 -2.37 -15.02 7.04
CA PRO A 78 -0.95 -15.19 7.26
C PRO A 78 -0.33 -16.14 6.23
N GLY A 79 0.86 -15.80 5.72
CA GLY A 79 1.59 -16.63 4.77
C GLY A 79 2.86 -15.94 4.30
N ARG A 80 3.58 -16.60 3.39
CA ARG A 80 4.77 -16.06 2.74
C ARG A 80 4.46 -14.76 1.96
N HIS A 81 3.29 -14.72 1.34
CA HIS A 81 2.70 -13.52 0.74
C HIS A 81 1.55 -13.04 1.60
N LYS A 82 1.34 -11.72 1.66
CA LYS A 82 0.15 -11.16 2.27
C LYS A 82 -1.01 -11.33 1.31
N SER A 83 -2.09 -11.93 1.80
CA SER A 83 -3.29 -12.15 1.01
C SER A 83 -4.54 -11.75 1.78
N ARG A 84 -5.45 -11.03 1.13
CA ARG A 84 -6.72 -10.59 1.72
C ARG A 84 -7.75 -10.20 0.66
N GLU A 85 -9.00 -10.10 1.07
CA GLU A 85 -10.03 -9.46 0.26
C GLU A 85 -9.72 -7.98 0.08
N GLU A 86 -9.95 -7.47 -1.13
CA GLU A 86 -9.93 -6.05 -1.43
C GLU A 86 -11.13 -5.67 -2.28
N LEU A 87 -11.80 -4.59 -1.90
CA LEU A 87 -12.90 -3.98 -2.64
C LEU A 87 -12.57 -2.52 -2.88
N GLU A 88 -12.59 -2.09 -4.13
CA GLU A 88 -12.33 -0.70 -4.49
C GLU A 88 -13.51 -0.06 -5.21
N LEU A 89 -13.68 1.23 -4.99
CA LEU A 89 -14.69 2.07 -5.61
C LEU A 89 -14.12 3.44 -5.93
N ASP A 90 -14.24 3.85 -7.20
CA ASP A 90 -13.97 5.24 -7.61
C ASP A 90 -15.04 6.18 -7.03
N LEU A 91 -14.60 7.28 -6.44
CA LEU A 91 -15.46 8.28 -5.87
C LEU A 91 -15.50 9.53 -6.75
N SER A 92 -16.69 10.00 -7.06
CA SER A 92 -16.88 11.29 -7.74
C SER A 92 -16.63 12.48 -6.80
N SER A 93 -16.67 12.28 -5.48
CA SER A 93 -16.44 13.31 -4.47
C SER A 93 -15.96 12.68 -3.15
N ALA A 94 -14.65 12.76 -2.89
CA ALA A 94 -14.06 12.36 -1.61
C ALA A 94 -14.69 13.11 -0.44
N ARG A 95 -14.83 14.44 -0.57
CA ARG A 95 -15.41 15.30 0.48
C ARG A 95 -16.82 14.88 0.89
N THR A 96 -17.68 14.55 -0.08
CA THR A 96 -19.05 14.09 0.24
C THR A 96 -19.01 12.75 0.97
N PHE A 97 -18.09 11.87 0.55
CA PHE A 97 -17.94 10.57 1.17
C PHE A 97 -17.40 10.67 2.60
N GLU A 98 -16.44 11.55 2.88
CA GLU A 98 -15.96 11.86 4.23
C GLU A 98 -17.11 12.31 5.14
N GLN A 99 -18.02 13.17 4.64
CA GLN A 99 -19.19 13.59 5.39
C GLN A 99 -20.13 12.42 5.70
N ILE A 100 -20.31 11.50 4.75
CA ILE A 100 -21.11 10.27 4.96
C ILE A 100 -20.45 9.40 6.04
N LEU A 101 -19.14 9.14 5.95
CA LEU A 101 -18.41 8.36 6.95
C LEU A 101 -18.56 8.96 8.34
N SER A 102 -18.39 10.29 8.46
CA SER A 102 -18.57 11.00 9.73
C SER A 102 -20.00 10.83 10.31
N ARG A 103 -21.03 10.88 9.45
CA ARG A 103 -22.42 10.65 9.88
C ARG A 103 -22.71 9.21 10.31
N LEU A 104 -21.95 8.27 9.78
CA LEU A 104 -22.00 6.85 10.14
C LEU A 104 -21.14 6.51 11.36
N GLY A 105 -20.47 7.49 11.97
CA GLY A 105 -19.65 7.30 13.17
C GLY A 105 -18.20 6.84 12.89
N PHE A 106 -17.76 6.95 11.64
CA PHE A 106 -16.34 6.74 11.31
C PHE A 106 -15.57 8.05 11.44
N GLU A 107 -14.35 7.95 11.92
CA GLU A 107 -13.41 9.07 12.05
C GLU A 107 -12.05 8.75 11.44
N PRO A 108 -11.29 9.76 10.98
CA PRO A 108 -9.93 9.53 10.50
C PRO A 108 -9.03 9.11 11.66
N THR A 109 -8.29 8.03 11.47
CA THR A 109 -7.46 7.43 12.52
C THR A 109 -5.98 7.44 12.22
N PHE A 110 -5.62 7.49 10.94
CA PHE A 110 -4.22 7.55 10.49
C PHE A 110 -4.16 8.14 9.10
N ARG A 111 -3.22 9.05 8.87
CA ARG A 111 -2.92 9.63 7.56
C ARG A 111 -1.53 9.21 7.14
N TYR A 112 -1.37 8.92 5.85
CA TYR A 112 -0.05 8.69 5.29
C TYR A 112 0.04 9.17 3.84
N GLU A 113 1.25 9.52 3.45
CA GLU A 113 1.58 9.99 2.12
C GLU A 113 2.64 9.10 1.50
N LYS A 114 2.64 9.03 0.19
CA LYS A 114 3.70 8.45 -0.60
C LYS A 114 3.71 9.05 -2.00
N TYR A 115 4.84 8.98 -2.68
CA TYR A 115 4.86 9.04 -4.12
C TYR A 115 4.87 7.61 -4.66
N ARG A 116 4.06 7.37 -5.68
CA ARG A 116 3.96 6.05 -6.34
C ARG A 116 4.26 6.19 -7.82
N THR A 117 5.13 5.30 -8.34
CA THR A 117 5.33 5.06 -9.77
C THR A 117 4.91 3.63 -10.04
N GLU A 118 4.08 3.39 -11.07
CA GLU A 118 3.66 2.05 -11.42
C GLU A 118 4.46 1.52 -12.61
N PHE A 119 4.90 0.28 -12.50
CA PHE A 119 5.68 -0.42 -13.51
C PHE A 119 4.96 -1.71 -13.93
N GLY A 120 5.11 -2.06 -15.20
CA GLY A 120 4.56 -3.29 -15.76
C GLY A 120 5.40 -3.83 -16.89
N ARG A 121 5.08 -5.05 -17.33
CA ARG A 121 5.58 -5.67 -18.58
C ARG A 121 4.38 -6.16 -19.39
N ASP A 122 4.46 -6.02 -20.70
CA ASP A 122 3.33 -6.31 -21.62
C ASP A 122 2.81 -7.74 -21.53
N ASP A 123 3.65 -8.70 -21.15
CA ASP A 123 3.35 -10.13 -21.05
C ASP A 123 3.18 -10.61 -19.58
N SER A 124 3.10 -9.69 -18.63
CA SER A 124 3.10 -10.00 -17.19
C SER A 124 1.72 -9.79 -16.57
N PRO A 125 1.18 -10.78 -15.85
CA PRO A 125 -0.12 -10.63 -15.18
C PRO A 125 -0.07 -9.85 -13.87
N GLY A 126 1.14 -9.51 -13.37
CA GLY A 126 1.34 -8.80 -12.13
C GLY A 126 1.81 -7.36 -12.32
N ALA A 127 1.75 -6.59 -11.26
CA ALA A 127 2.18 -5.20 -11.20
C ALA A 127 3.32 -5.01 -10.18
N VAL A 128 4.22 -4.08 -10.48
CA VAL A 128 5.24 -3.61 -9.54
C VAL A 128 5.02 -2.12 -9.32
N THR A 129 4.98 -1.69 -8.06
CA THR A 129 4.96 -0.26 -7.74
C THR A 129 6.21 0.13 -6.96
N LEU A 130 6.76 1.29 -7.29
CA LEU A 130 7.81 1.95 -6.54
C LEU A 130 7.15 2.98 -5.64
N ASP A 131 7.23 2.77 -4.33
CA ASP A 131 6.67 3.63 -3.30
C ASP A 131 7.78 4.35 -2.54
N GLU A 132 7.82 5.67 -2.70
CA GLU A 132 8.64 6.57 -1.90
C GLU A 132 7.80 7.02 -0.72
N THR A 133 8.22 6.72 0.50
CA THR A 133 7.50 7.04 1.73
C THR A 133 8.37 7.82 2.70
N PRO A 134 7.80 8.52 3.70
CA PRO A 134 8.57 9.18 4.75
C PRO A 134 9.48 8.25 5.57
N ILE A 135 9.29 6.93 5.48
CA ILE A 135 10.07 5.92 6.21
C ILE A 135 10.97 5.07 5.31
N GLY A 136 11.13 5.46 4.07
CA GLY A 136 12.00 4.81 3.09
C GLY A 136 11.30 4.42 1.79
N THR A 137 12.06 3.78 0.92
CA THR A 137 11.65 3.36 -0.41
C THR A 137 11.32 1.88 -0.43
N PHE A 138 10.22 1.53 -1.13
CA PHE A 138 9.75 0.15 -1.22
C PHE A 138 9.33 -0.18 -2.64
N LEU A 139 9.53 -1.43 -3.03
CA LEU A 139 8.82 -2.04 -4.16
C LEU A 139 7.66 -2.86 -3.61
N GLU A 140 6.45 -2.69 -4.15
CA GLU A 140 5.33 -3.61 -3.92
C GLU A 140 5.17 -4.46 -5.17
N LEU A 141 5.17 -5.78 -5.01
CA LEU A 141 4.87 -6.74 -6.05
C LEU A 141 3.48 -7.31 -5.76
N GLU A 142 2.57 -7.17 -6.72
CA GLU A 142 1.19 -7.65 -6.61
C GLU A 142 0.86 -8.56 -7.78
N GLY A 143 0.35 -9.78 -7.51
CA GLY A 143 0.01 -10.74 -8.54
C GLY A 143 -0.16 -12.17 -8.03
N ASP A 144 -0.03 -13.14 -8.94
CA ASP A 144 0.02 -14.56 -8.58
C ASP A 144 1.25 -14.87 -7.72
N PRO A 145 1.16 -15.75 -6.70
CA PRO A 145 2.29 -16.08 -5.84
C PRO A 145 3.56 -16.50 -6.57
N GLN A 146 3.44 -17.32 -7.62
CA GLN A 146 4.60 -17.77 -8.38
C GLN A 146 5.24 -16.61 -9.15
N TRP A 147 4.40 -15.74 -9.75
CA TRP A 147 4.89 -14.55 -10.44
C TRP A 147 5.62 -13.59 -9.48
N ILE A 148 5.09 -13.41 -8.27
CA ILE A 148 5.75 -12.59 -7.22
C ILE A 148 7.14 -13.15 -6.90
N ASP A 149 7.23 -14.45 -6.66
CA ASP A 149 8.50 -15.10 -6.32
C ASP A 149 9.52 -15.02 -7.45
N ASP A 150 9.11 -15.33 -8.69
CA ASP A 150 9.98 -15.28 -9.86
C ASP A 150 10.46 -13.84 -10.15
N THR A 151 9.57 -12.87 -9.96
CA THR A 151 9.89 -11.44 -10.13
C THR A 151 10.86 -10.97 -9.05
N ALA A 152 10.59 -11.26 -7.77
CA ALA A 152 11.48 -10.89 -6.67
C ALA A 152 12.88 -11.51 -6.86
N ALA A 153 12.95 -12.80 -7.21
CA ALA A 153 14.23 -13.46 -7.50
C ALA A 153 14.96 -12.84 -8.69
N GLY A 154 14.25 -12.51 -9.76
CA GLY A 154 14.79 -11.83 -10.94
C GLY A 154 15.34 -10.42 -10.63
N LEU A 155 14.79 -9.74 -9.63
CA LEU A 155 15.27 -8.46 -9.11
C LEU A 155 16.39 -8.61 -8.07
N GLY A 156 16.82 -9.85 -7.75
CA GLY A 156 17.93 -10.13 -6.84
C GLY A 156 17.53 -10.24 -5.36
N PHE A 157 16.23 -10.27 -5.05
CA PHE A 157 15.71 -10.44 -3.70
C PHE A 157 15.45 -11.92 -3.36
N ARG A 158 15.42 -12.22 -2.08
CA ARG A 158 15.16 -13.56 -1.54
C ARG A 158 13.89 -13.53 -0.69
N GLU A 159 13.34 -14.69 -0.38
CA GLU A 159 12.17 -14.82 0.49
C GLU A 159 12.35 -14.14 1.87
N GLU A 160 13.57 -14.13 2.41
CA GLU A 160 13.91 -13.45 3.67
C GLU A 160 13.75 -11.92 3.61
N ASP A 161 13.74 -11.35 2.39
CA ASP A 161 13.54 -9.91 2.16
C ASP A 161 12.05 -9.51 2.08
N TYR A 162 11.14 -10.50 2.08
CA TYR A 162 9.72 -10.26 1.92
C TYR A 162 9.10 -9.62 3.15
N ILE A 163 8.47 -8.48 2.93
CA ILE A 163 7.76 -7.73 3.94
C ILE A 163 6.25 -7.85 3.66
N THR A 164 5.52 -8.48 4.59
CA THR A 164 4.05 -8.62 4.52
C THR A 164 3.32 -7.61 5.41
N SER A 165 4.06 -6.79 6.14
CA SER A 165 3.54 -5.73 7.00
C SER A 165 2.91 -4.60 6.20
N SER A 166 1.86 -3.97 6.75
CA SER A 166 1.29 -2.74 6.20
C SER A 166 2.20 -1.54 6.48
N TYR A 167 2.07 -0.45 5.70
CA TYR A 167 2.79 0.81 5.96
C TYR A 167 2.54 1.36 7.37
N GLY A 168 1.32 1.25 7.88
CA GLY A 168 1.03 1.65 9.25
C GLY A 168 1.82 0.84 10.29
N ARG A 169 2.01 -0.46 10.07
CA ARG A 169 2.84 -1.30 10.95
C ARG A 169 4.32 -0.94 10.83
N LEU A 170 4.84 -0.80 9.61
CA LEU A 170 6.22 -0.39 9.37
C LEU A 170 6.52 0.98 9.97
N TYR A 171 5.56 1.91 9.91
CA TYR A 171 5.69 3.21 10.54
C TYR A 171 5.79 3.13 12.05
N LEU A 172 4.98 2.28 12.70
CA LEU A 172 5.08 2.07 14.15
C LEU A 172 6.44 1.49 14.56
N GLU A 173 6.98 0.56 13.78
CA GLU A 173 8.30 -0.03 13.98
C GLU A 173 9.40 1.03 13.81
N TRP A 174 9.32 1.81 12.73
CA TRP A 174 10.23 2.93 12.49
C TRP A 174 10.18 3.97 13.63
N CYS A 175 8.98 4.35 14.11
CA CYS A 175 8.85 5.27 15.24
C CYS A 175 9.53 4.74 16.51
N ALA A 176 9.39 3.42 16.78
CA ALA A 176 10.03 2.79 17.92
C ALA A 176 11.57 2.82 17.81
N GLU A 177 12.12 2.52 16.62
CA GLU A 177 13.56 2.60 16.34
C GLU A 177 14.10 4.02 16.50
N GLN A 178 13.34 5.02 15.99
CA GLN A 178 13.70 6.45 16.09
C GLN A 178 13.36 7.06 17.46
N LYS A 179 12.78 6.29 18.39
CA LYS A 179 12.32 6.76 19.73
C LYS A 179 11.35 7.96 19.62
N ARG A 180 10.46 7.93 18.61
CA ARG A 180 9.44 8.95 18.37
C ARG A 180 8.06 8.45 18.77
N LEU A 181 7.19 9.36 19.18
CA LEU A 181 5.77 9.04 19.37
C LEU A 181 5.10 8.88 18.00
N PRO A 182 4.29 7.82 17.81
CA PRO A 182 3.55 7.65 16.56
C PRO A 182 2.52 8.77 16.35
N GLY A 183 2.49 9.30 15.13
CA GLY A 183 1.51 10.25 14.63
C GLY A 183 1.01 9.82 13.26
N ASN A 184 0.99 10.73 12.30
CA ASN A 184 0.77 10.40 10.90
C ASN A 184 2.10 10.14 10.18
N MET A 185 2.06 9.35 9.12
CA MET A 185 3.22 9.10 8.25
C MET A 185 3.17 10.05 7.06
N THR A 186 3.40 11.33 7.33
CA THR A 186 3.49 12.38 6.32
C THR A 186 4.90 12.96 6.28
N TRP A 187 5.28 13.59 5.18
CA TRP A 187 6.58 14.24 5.07
C TRP A 187 6.78 15.30 6.15
N ALA A 188 5.71 16.05 6.47
CA ALA A 188 5.75 17.06 7.51
C ALA A 188 5.95 16.46 8.91
N ASP A 189 5.29 15.36 9.23
CA ASP A 189 5.35 14.72 10.54
C ASP A 189 6.63 13.89 10.74
N ALA A 190 7.16 13.31 9.66
CA ALA A 190 8.40 12.53 9.71
C ALA A 190 9.66 13.39 9.88
N GLY A 191 9.58 14.69 9.59
CA GLY A 191 10.69 15.62 9.74
C GLY A 191 11.74 15.46 8.64
N ALA A 192 11.32 15.02 7.46
CA ALA A 192 12.14 14.92 6.25
C ALA A 192 12.14 16.23 5.48
#